data_15ba219f564f75e520cf8dbfeb251b28
#
_entry.id   15ba219f564f75e520cf8dbfeb251b28
#
_cell.length_a   1.000
_cell.length_b   1.000
_cell.length_c   1.000
_cell.angle_alpha   90.00
_cell.angle_beta   90.00
_cell.angle_gamma   90.00
#
_symmetry.space_group_name_H-M   'P 1'
#
loop_
_entity.id
_entity.type
_entity.pdbx_description
1 polymer ?
#
loop_
_entity_poly.entity_id
_entity_poly.type
_entity_poly.pdbx_seq_one_letter_code
_entity_poly.pdbx_strand_id
1 'polypeptide(L)'
;GDLSYLNLDWTPVPIIAKFVDIVVNGIAERTYDVKAFSQDPYGISKRTQYMESMLNDMKTKQVNDFVAENFNVDIYQNDKQTLPEDEEELSLHMQLSYKQASEIAEEQAINVLMEGNKYELIKKRFYYDLAVLGIGAVKTGFNTSEGVVIDYVDPVDLVHSYTESPYFEDIYYVGEIKTIPVNELAKQFPHLEQEDLEDIIKNKSIHTNDYGNTNYREVDNNSVQILYFNYKTYMNNVYKLKETGSGGEKAIE
;
A
#
# COMPACT_ATOMS: atom_id res chain seq x y z
N GLY A 1 -51.31 26.32 -14.48
CA GLY A 1 -50.94 27.61 -15.06
C GLY A 1 -49.77 27.41 -15.98
N ASP A 2 -49.84 27.96 -17.17
CA ASP A 2 -48.74 27.91 -18.14
C ASP A 2 -47.59 28.81 -17.66
N LEU A 3 -46.42 28.23 -17.42
CA LEU A 3 -45.21 28.91 -16.95
C LEU A 3 -44.25 29.27 -18.10
N SER A 4 -44.68 29.09 -19.36
CA SER A 4 -43.86 29.33 -20.55
C SER A 4 -43.33 30.77 -20.66
N TYR A 5 -44.05 31.75 -20.06
CA TYR A 5 -43.63 33.15 -20.03
C TYR A 5 -42.41 33.45 -19.16
N LEU A 6 -42.04 32.52 -18.26
CA LEU A 6 -40.89 32.72 -17.34
C LEU A 6 -39.56 32.42 -17.99
N ASN A 7 -39.52 31.86 -19.20
CA ASN A 7 -38.31 31.46 -19.93
C ASN A 7 -37.29 30.71 -19.03
N LEU A 8 -37.83 29.86 -18.17
CA LEU A 8 -37.00 29.05 -17.23
C LEU A 8 -36.46 27.84 -17.96
N ASP A 9 -35.17 27.65 -17.85
CA ASP A 9 -34.49 26.42 -18.27
C ASP A 9 -34.68 25.34 -17.19
N TRP A 10 -35.46 24.31 -17.53
CA TRP A 10 -35.76 23.18 -16.64
C TRP A 10 -34.77 22.02 -16.80
N THR A 11 -33.65 22.24 -17.48
CA THR A 11 -32.59 21.21 -17.57
C THR A 11 -31.98 20.96 -16.18
N PRO A 12 -31.88 19.68 -15.74
CA PRO A 12 -31.27 19.36 -14.46
C PRO A 12 -29.82 19.82 -14.43
N VAL A 13 -29.47 20.64 -13.45
CA VAL A 13 -28.06 21.02 -13.24
C VAL A 13 -27.37 19.91 -12.45
N PRO A 14 -26.30 19.27 -12.96
CA PRO A 14 -25.60 18.20 -12.28
C PRO A 14 -24.74 18.75 -11.14
N ILE A 15 -25.37 19.06 -10.00
CA ILE A 15 -24.70 19.65 -8.83
C ILE A 15 -23.83 18.60 -8.12
N ILE A 16 -24.28 17.33 -8.11
CA ILE A 16 -23.62 16.23 -7.39
C ILE A 16 -22.17 16.03 -7.84
N ALA A 17 -21.92 16.12 -9.16
CA ALA A 17 -20.56 15.96 -9.70
C ALA A 17 -19.55 16.95 -9.06
N LYS A 18 -19.96 18.20 -8.87
CA LYS A 18 -19.11 19.22 -8.22
C LYS A 18 -18.82 18.89 -6.76
N PHE A 19 -19.80 18.37 -6.02
CA PHE A 19 -19.57 17.97 -4.63
C PHE A 19 -18.65 16.77 -4.53
N VAL A 20 -18.80 15.78 -5.42
CA VAL A 20 -17.89 14.63 -5.49
C VAL A 20 -16.46 15.11 -5.78
N ASP A 21 -16.28 15.99 -6.77
CA ASP A 21 -14.96 16.53 -7.10
C ASP A 21 -14.33 17.31 -5.93
N ILE A 22 -15.11 18.09 -5.18
CA ILE A 22 -14.62 18.81 -4.00
C ILE A 22 -14.16 17.82 -2.91
N VAL A 23 -14.97 16.80 -2.64
CA VAL A 23 -14.64 15.79 -1.62
C VAL A 23 -13.39 14.99 -2.04
N VAL A 24 -13.36 14.51 -3.27
CA VAL A 24 -12.24 13.72 -3.81
C VAL A 24 -10.94 14.51 -3.80
N ASN A 25 -10.96 15.76 -4.28
CA ASN A 25 -9.78 16.62 -4.26
C ASN A 25 -9.35 16.94 -2.84
N GLY A 26 -10.28 17.25 -1.92
CA GLY A 26 -9.96 17.53 -0.52
C GLY A 26 -9.34 16.34 0.22
N ILE A 27 -9.70 15.10 -0.14
CA ILE A 27 -9.06 13.90 0.41
C ILE A 27 -7.72 13.63 -0.29
N ALA A 28 -7.66 13.78 -1.62
CA ALA A 28 -6.45 13.53 -2.40
C ALA A 28 -5.31 14.49 -2.08
N GLU A 29 -5.61 15.74 -1.74
CA GLU A 29 -4.63 16.76 -1.35
C GLU A 29 -4.03 16.54 0.05
N ARG A 30 -4.61 15.64 0.86
CA ARG A 30 -4.02 15.32 2.16
C ARG A 30 -2.66 14.68 1.96
N THR A 31 -1.65 15.35 2.53
CA THR A 31 -0.29 14.82 2.58
C THR A 31 -0.21 13.69 3.60
N TYR A 32 0.53 12.67 3.29
CA TYR A 32 0.90 11.60 4.21
C TYR A 32 2.42 11.52 4.26
N ASP A 33 2.92 11.10 5.40
CA ASP A 33 4.33 10.87 5.62
C ASP A 33 4.55 9.37 5.84
N VAL A 34 5.43 8.78 5.05
CA VAL A 34 5.76 7.36 5.15
C VAL A 34 6.88 7.21 6.17
N LYS A 35 6.65 6.40 7.20
CA LYS A 35 7.65 6.07 8.21
C LYS A 35 7.89 4.57 8.25
N ALA A 36 9.14 4.18 8.11
CA ALA A 36 9.59 2.80 8.24
C ALA A 36 10.22 2.58 9.61
N PHE A 37 9.96 1.42 10.19
CA PHE A 37 10.54 0.99 11.46
C PHE A 37 11.07 -0.43 11.32
N SER A 38 12.34 -0.63 11.59
CA SER A 38 12.95 -1.95 11.59
C SER A 38 12.44 -2.78 12.76
N GLN A 39 11.95 -3.99 12.47
CA GLN A 39 11.48 -4.97 13.44
C GLN A 39 12.43 -6.16 13.59
N ASP A 40 13.55 -6.17 12.88
CA ASP A 40 14.54 -7.22 12.99
C ASP A 40 15.28 -7.14 14.35
N PRO A 41 15.75 -8.28 14.91
CA PRO A 41 16.42 -8.31 16.20
C PRO A 41 17.69 -7.43 16.26
N TYR A 42 18.39 -7.29 15.13
CA TYR A 42 19.57 -6.45 15.02
C TYR A 42 19.24 -4.96 15.09
N GLY A 43 18.19 -4.54 14.37
CA GLY A 43 17.70 -3.17 14.40
C GLY A 43 17.19 -2.77 15.78
N ILE A 44 16.43 -3.66 16.43
CA ILE A 44 15.96 -3.45 17.82
C ILE A 44 17.14 -3.32 18.76
N SER A 45 18.16 -4.20 18.66
CA SER A 45 19.36 -4.12 19.50
C SER A 45 20.13 -2.83 19.32
N LYS A 46 20.31 -2.35 18.09
CA LYS A 46 20.93 -1.05 17.82
C LYS A 46 20.15 0.13 18.41
N ARG A 47 18.84 0.10 18.29
CA ARG A 47 17.96 1.13 18.87
C ARG A 47 18.10 1.17 20.38
N THR A 48 18.11 0.00 21.04
CA THR A 48 18.32 -0.13 22.50
C THR A 48 19.69 0.38 22.90
N GLN A 49 20.76 -0.01 22.22
CA GLN A 49 22.12 0.47 22.50
C GLN A 49 22.25 1.99 22.36
N TYR A 50 21.61 2.58 21.32
CA TYR A 50 21.61 4.02 21.14
C TYR A 50 20.86 4.72 22.29
N MET A 51 19.70 4.21 22.69
CA MET A 51 18.92 4.74 23.82
C MET A 51 19.71 4.67 25.12
N GLU A 52 20.39 3.52 25.40
CA GLU A 52 21.25 3.36 26.57
C GLU A 52 22.44 4.33 26.56
N SER A 53 23.05 4.55 25.39
CA SER A 53 24.13 5.53 25.21
C SER A 53 23.64 6.94 25.54
N MET A 54 22.49 7.33 24.99
CA MET A 54 21.89 8.66 25.29
C MET A 54 21.54 8.85 26.76
N LEU A 55 21.00 7.81 27.42
CA LEU A 55 20.74 7.84 28.87
C LEU A 55 22.02 8.00 29.68
N ASN A 56 23.12 7.34 29.29
CA ASN A 56 24.42 7.51 29.96
C ASN A 56 24.97 8.91 29.75
N ASP A 57 24.85 9.47 28.54
CA ASP A 57 25.28 10.84 28.24
C ASP A 57 24.46 11.88 29.01
N MET A 58 23.15 11.69 29.16
CA MET A 58 22.29 12.54 30.02
C MET A 58 22.71 12.49 31.48
N LYS A 59 22.97 11.29 32.02
CA LYS A 59 23.46 11.14 33.40
C LYS A 59 24.84 11.79 33.60
N THR A 60 25.73 11.62 32.62
CA THR A 60 27.06 12.22 32.64
C THR A 60 26.96 13.75 32.60
N LYS A 61 26.05 14.30 31.80
CA LYS A 61 25.76 15.74 31.78
C LYS A 61 25.32 16.25 33.16
N GLN A 62 24.34 15.58 33.80
CA GLN A 62 23.86 15.96 35.13
C GLN A 62 24.98 15.96 36.19
N VAL A 63 25.87 14.92 36.15
CA VAL A 63 27.03 14.86 37.03
C VAL A 63 28.02 15.99 36.75
N ASN A 64 28.26 16.29 35.48
CA ASN A 64 29.15 17.38 35.09
C ASN A 64 28.62 18.74 35.49
N ASP A 65 27.33 18.99 35.33
CA ASP A 65 26.68 20.23 35.74
C ASP A 65 26.77 20.42 37.29
N PHE A 66 26.57 19.35 38.06
CA PHE A 66 26.75 19.34 39.49
C PHE A 66 28.22 19.66 39.90
N VAL A 67 29.20 19.09 39.22
CA VAL A 67 30.62 19.33 39.46
C VAL A 67 31.01 20.75 39.05
N ALA A 68 30.52 21.23 37.91
CA ALA A 68 30.77 22.57 37.45
C ALA A 68 30.22 23.65 38.43
N GLU A 69 29.04 23.44 39.00
CA GLU A 69 28.43 24.34 39.96
C GLU A 69 29.18 24.38 41.31
N ASN A 70 29.65 23.20 41.81
CA ASN A 70 30.26 23.10 43.11
C ASN A 70 31.78 23.31 43.10
N PHE A 71 32.46 22.91 42.03
CA PHE A 71 33.93 22.92 41.95
C PHE A 71 34.51 23.83 40.88
N ASN A 72 33.66 24.44 40.07
CA ASN A 72 34.02 25.30 38.94
C ASN A 72 34.96 24.62 37.91
N VAL A 73 34.79 23.28 37.73
CA VAL A 73 35.57 22.44 36.82
C VAL A 73 34.59 21.80 35.83
N ASP A 74 34.82 22.00 34.55
CA ASP A 74 34.05 21.37 33.47
C ASP A 74 34.82 20.12 32.98
N ILE A 75 34.29 18.94 33.27
CA ILE A 75 34.93 17.65 32.98
C ILE A 75 34.51 17.12 31.63
N TYR A 76 33.31 17.47 31.15
CA TYR A 76 32.68 16.91 29.96
C TYR A 76 32.51 17.96 28.86
N GLN A 77 33.28 17.81 27.78
CA GLN A 77 33.30 18.71 26.62
C GLN A 77 32.46 18.18 25.46
N ASN A 78 31.24 17.75 25.68
CA ASN A 78 30.39 17.38 24.57
C ASN A 78 29.41 18.48 24.19
N ASP A 79 28.93 18.48 22.95
CA ASP A 79 27.97 19.47 22.44
C ASP A 79 26.66 19.40 23.24
N LYS A 80 26.58 20.25 24.29
CA LYS A 80 25.52 20.26 25.30
C LYS A 80 24.14 20.61 24.74
N GLN A 81 24.06 21.06 23.47
CA GLN A 81 22.84 21.63 22.88
C GLN A 81 21.87 20.60 22.29
N THR A 82 22.30 19.35 22.12
CA THR A 82 21.51 18.33 21.41
C THR A 82 21.05 17.15 22.27
N LEU A 83 21.42 17.14 23.55
CA LEU A 83 21.03 16.06 24.48
C LEU A 83 19.66 16.35 25.07
N PRO A 84 18.72 15.37 25.07
CA PRO A 84 17.45 15.49 25.79
C PRO A 84 17.65 15.81 27.27
N GLU A 85 16.76 16.60 27.84
CA GLU A 85 16.85 16.98 29.27
C GLU A 85 16.17 15.96 30.16
N ASP A 86 15.05 15.38 29.69
CA ASP A 86 14.22 14.43 30.44
C ASP A 86 13.98 13.13 29.66
N GLU A 87 13.48 12.08 30.36
CA GLU A 87 13.09 10.82 29.77
C GLU A 87 11.95 10.97 28.74
N GLU A 88 11.05 11.93 28.93
CA GLU A 88 9.97 12.23 27.99
C GLU A 88 10.54 12.81 26.69
N GLU A 89 11.49 13.72 26.79
CA GLU A 89 12.19 14.30 25.65
C GLU A 89 13.05 13.26 24.93
N LEU A 90 13.69 12.35 25.65
CA LEU A 90 14.39 11.21 25.07
C LEU A 90 13.42 10.29 24.29
N SER A 91 12.26 10.00 24.87
CA SER A 91 11.23 9.21 24.18
C SER A 91 10.77 9.89 22.89
N LEU A 92 10.57 11.20 22.94
CA LEU A 92 10.21 12.00 21.77
C LEU A 92 11.32 12.02 20.72
N HIS A 93 12.58 12.18 21.14
CA HIS A 93 13.74 12.10 20.27
C HIS A 93 13.83 10.73 19.56
N MET A 94 13.63 9.63 20.32
CA MET A 94 13.63 8.27 19.75
C MET A 94 12.48 8.02 18.76
N GLN A 95 11.38 8.72 18.88
CA GLN A 95 10.24 8.61 17.98
C GLN A 95 10.37 9.48 16.73
N LEU A 96 10.91 10.70 16.89
CA LEU A 96 10.90 11.70 15.83
C LEU A 96 12.24 11.82 15.09
N SER A 97 13.36 11.72 15.82
CA SER A 97 14.68 12.06 15.29
C SER A 97 15.58 10.86 15.06
N TYR A 98 15.43 9.79 15.86
CA TYR A 98 16.25 8.61 15.69
C TYR A 98 15.75 7.75 14.55
N LYS A 99 16.58 7.55 13.54
CA LYS A 99 16.34 6.64 12.41
C LYS A 99 17.60 5.88 12.06
N GLN A 100 17.44 4.62 11.75
CA GLN A 100 18.52 3.80 11.19
C GLN A 100 18.66 4.05 9.69
N ALA A 101 19.86 3.82 9.17
CA ALA A 101 20.12 3.98 7.73
C ALA A 101 19.23 3.09 6.85
N SER A 102 18.90 1.87 7.33
CA SER A 102 17.94 0.97 6.68
C SER A 102 16.53 1.56 6.62
N GLU A 103 16.04 2.13 7.71
CA GLU A 103 14.72 2.76 7.79
C GLU A 103 14.62 3.97 6.86
N ILE A 104 15.67 4.78 6.80
CA ILE A 104 15.75 5.92 5.86
C ILE A 104 15.75 5.43 4.41
N ALA A 105 16.52 4.37 4.11
CA ALA A 105 16.57 3.80 2.77
C ALA A 105 15.22 3.22 2.33
N GLU A 106 14.50 2.55 3.24
CA GLU A 106 13.17 2.01 3.00
C GLU A 106 12.13 3.13 2.74
N GLU A 107 12.15 4.21 3.54
CA GLU A 107 11.28 5.37 3.32
C GLU A 107 11.54 6.01 1.97
N GLN A 108 12.82 6.20 1.60
CA GLN A 108 13.18 6.76 0.31
C GLN A 108 12.79 5.83 -0.84
N ALA A 109 12.98 4.52 -0.69
CA ALA A 109 12.59 3.54 -1.70
C ALA A 109 11.07 3.57 -1.96
N ILE A 110 10.26 3.62 -0.90
CA ILE A 110 8.80 3.72 -1.04
C ILE A 110 8.40 5.03 -1.73
N ASN A 111 9.00 6.16 -1.35
CA ASN A 111 8.71 7.45 -1.97
C ASN A 111 9.07 7.45 -3.46
N VAL A 112 10.23 6.92 -3.83
CA VAL A 112 10.66 6.78 -5.23
C VAL A 112 9.73 5.87 -6.03
N LEU A 113 9.28 4.75 -5.43
CA LEU A 113 8.30 3.85 -6.05
C LEU A 113 6.95 4.53 -6.27
N MET A 114 6.47 5.30 -5.30
CA MET A 114 5.22 6.04 -5.42
C MET A 114 5.29 7.11 -6.51
N GLU A 115 6.39 7.85 -6.57
CA GLU A 115 6.62 8.88 -7.58
C GLU A 115 6.77 8.26 -8.98
N GLY A 116 7.58 7.21 -9.13
CA GLY A 116 7.78 6.49 -10.39
C GLY A 116 6.49 5.91 -10.96
N ASN A 117 5.61 5.40 -10.11
CA ASN A 117 4.30 4.87 -10.49
C ASN A 117 3.21 5.94 -10.62
N LYS A 118 3.53 7.23 -10.44
CA LYS A 118 2.54 8.32 -10.46
C LYS A 118 1.35 8.05 -9.51
N TYR A 119 1.66 7.57 -8.32
CA TYR A 119 0.68 7.12 -7.34
C TYR A 119 -0.38 8.19 -7.03
N GLU A 120 -0.06 9.48 -7.10
CA GLU A 120 -1.03 10.55 -6.88
C GLU A 120 -2.20 10.52 -7.89
N LEU A 121 -1.95 10.12 -9.13
CA LEU A 121 -3.02 9.96 -10.13
C LEU A 121 -3.89 8.73 -9.84
N ILE A 122 -3.24 7.63 -9.44
CA ILE A 122 -3.94 6.40 -9.06
C ILE A 122 -4.80 6.65 -7.82
N LYS A 123 -4.25 7.32 -6.81
CA LYS A 123 -4.91 7.73 -5.56
C LYS A 123 -6.17 8.55 -5.84
N LYS A 124 -6.08 9.52 -6.75
CA LYS A 124 -7.23 10.36 -7.11
C LYS A 124 -8.36 9.55 -7.76
N ARG A 125 -8.03 8.64 -8.69
CA ARG A 125 -9.02 7.75 -9.31
C ARG A 125 -9.65 6.81 -8.28
N PHE A 126 -8.83 6.20 -7.43
CA PHE A 126 -9.27 5.34 -6.35
C PHE A 126 -10.26 6.04 -5.41
N TYR A 127 -9.97 7.28 -4.99
CA TYR A 127 -10.88 8.02 -4.13
C TYR A 127 -12.16 8.44 -4.83
N TYR A 128 -12.10 8.69 -6.14
CA TYR A 128 -13.28 8.97 -6.92
C TYR A 128 -14.23 7.75 -6.94
N ASP A 129 -13.71 6.58 -7.22
CA ASP A 129 -14.51 5.35 -7.23
C ASP A 129 -15.06 5.02 -5.84
N LEU A 130 -14.25 5.20 -4.82
CA LEU A 130 -14.69 5.01 -3.43
C LEU A 130 -15.82 5.98 -3.04
N ALA A 131 -15.76 7.22 -3.50
CA ALA A 131 -16.79 8.22 -3.22
C ALA A 131 -18.10 7.97 -4.00
N VAL A 132 -18.02 7.46 -5.22
CA VAL A 132 -19.17 7.26 -6.12
C VAL A 132 -19.76 5.85 -5.97
N LEU A 133 -18.91 4.83 -5.94
CA LEU A 133 -19.33 3.42 -5.98
C LEU A 133 -19.25 2.75 -4.60
N GLY A 134 -18.51 3.34 -3.65
CA GLY A 134 -18.24 2.73 -2.36
C GLY A 134 -17.17 1.63 -2.38
N ILE A 135 -16.58 1.36 -3.54
CA ILE A 135 -15.52 0.36 -3.73
C ILE A 135 -14.44 0.93 -4.63
N GLY A 136 -13.19 0.67 -4.30
CA GLY A 136 -12.03 1.00 -5.10
C GLY A 136 -10.96 -0.07 -4.94
N ALA A 137 -10.16 -0.29 -5.96
CA ALA A 137 -9.12 -1.31 -5.94
C ALA A 137 -7.83 -0.81 -6.59
N VAL A 138 -6.73 -1.22 -5.97
CA VAL A 138 -5.36 -1.00 -6.45
C VAL A 138 -4.63 -2.32 -6.33
N LYS A 139 -3.82 -2.66 -7.32
CA LYS A 139 -2.97 -3.84 -7.26
C LYS A 139 -1.51 -3.47 -7.33
N THR A 140 -0.70 -4.26 -6.68
CA THR A 140 0.76 -4.19 -6.78
C THR A 140 1.26 -5.45 -7.48
N GLY A 141 2.21 -5.25 -8.39
CA GLY A 141 2.87 -6.33 -9.12
C GLY A 141 4.36 -6.10 -9.19
N PHE A 142 5.10 -7.12 -9.60
CA PHE A 142 6.51 -7.02 -9.88
C PHE A 142 6.77 -7.35 -11.34
N ASN A 143 7.44 -6.43 -12.04
CA ASN A 143 7.88 -6.60 -13.41
C ASN A 143 9.42 -6.52 -13.45
N THR A 144 10.07 -7.44 -14.13
CA THR A 144 11.55 -7.47 -14.21
C THR A 144 12.15 -6.25 -14.91
N SER A 145 11.39 -5.54 -15.74
CA SER A 145 11.84 -4.34 -16.46
C SER A 145 11.58 -3.05 -15.70
N GLU A 146 10.51 -2.99 -14.91
CA GLU A 146 10.05 -1.76 -14.25
C GLU A 146 10.14 -1.85 -12.72
N GLY A 147 10.39 -3.05 -12.18
CA GLY A 147 10.41 -3.29 -10.75
C GLY A 147 8.99 -3.43 -10.17
N VAL A 148 8.75 -2.80 -9.04
CA VAL A 148 7.42 -2.79 -8.40
C VAL A 148 6.52 -1.80 -9.11
N VAL A 149 5.40 -2.30 -9.62
CA VAL A 149 4.37 -1.53 -10.34
C VAL A 149 3.11 -1.46 -9.49
N ILE A 150 2.53 -0.27 -9.41
CA ILE A 150 1.25 -0.01 -8.76
C ILE A 150 0.25 0.36 -9.85
N ASP A 151 -0.77 -0.48 -10.01
CA ASP A 151 -1.81 -0.30 -11.02
C ASP A 151 -3.16 -0.01 -10.38
N TYR A 152 -3.90 0.88 -11.01
CA TYR A 152 -5.31 1.09 -10.71
C TYR A 152 -6.13 -0.04 -11.34
N VAL A 153 -7.11 -0.55 -10.60
CA VAL A 153 -8.08 -1.54 -11.07
C VAL A 153 -9.45 -0.89 -11.17
N ASP A 154 -10.04 -0.94 -12.36
CA ASP A 154 -11.39 -0.43 -12.59
C ASP A 154 -12.40 -1.31 -11.83
N PRO A 155 -13.30 -0.75 -11.00
CA PRO A 155 -14.32 -1.52 -10.30
C PRO A 155 -15.23 -2.35 -11.22
N VAL A 156 -15.37 -1.96 -12.49
CA VAL A 156 -16.15 -2.72 -13.49
C VAL A 156 -15.47 -4.05 -13.83
N ASP A 157 -14.14 -4.09 -13.81
CA ASP A 157 -13.33 -5.25 -14.13
C ASP A 157 -12.95 -6.06 -12.86
N LEU A 158 -13.33 -5.56 -11.67
CA LEU A 158 -13.03 -6.19 -10.40
C LEU A 158 -13.98 -7.36 -10.12
N VAL A 159 -13.43 -8.51 -9.81
CA VAL A 159 -14.17 -9.72 -9.41
C VAL A 159 -13.72 -10.16 -8.03
N HIS A 160 -14.63 -10.37 -7.13
CA HIS A 160 -14.33 -10.86 -5.79
C HIS A 160 -15.37 -11.86 -5.31
N SER A 161 -15.01 -12.68 -4.32
CA SER A 161 -15.96 -13.57 -3.66
C SER A 161 -16.99 -12.77 -2.86
N TYR A 162 -18.12 -13.38 -2.59
CA TYR A 162 -19.11 -12.79 -1.69
C TYR A 162 -18.46 -12.41 -0.35
N THR A 163 -18.82 -11.25 0.18
CA THR A 163 -18.36 -10.75 1.47
C THR A 163 -19.53 -10.16 2.25
N GLU A 164 -19.56 -10.42 3.54
CA GLU A 164 -20.51 -9.79 4.48
C GLU A 164 -19.87 -8.63 5.22
N SER A 165 -18.54 -8.58 5.27
CA SER A 165 -17.78 -7.52 5.93
C SER A 165 -17.57 -6.32 5.01
N PRO A 166 -17.87 -5.09 5.46
CA PRO A 166 -17.57 -3.88 4.73
C PRO A 166 -16.05 -3.64 4.56
N TYR A 167 -15.21 -4.38 5.32
CA TYR A 167 -13.75 -4.31 5.25
C TYR A 167 -13.13 -5.41 4.40
N PHE A 168 -13.94 -6.24 3.74
CA PHE A 168 -13.49 -7.31 2.86
C PHE A 168 -12.56 -8.35 3.51
N GLU A 169 -12.63 -8.56 4.81
CA GLU A 169 -11.78 -9.49 5.55
C GLU A 169 -12.06 -10.97 5.24
N ASP A 170 -13.29 -11.27 4.90
CA ASP A 170 -13.84 -12.59 4.59
C ASP A 170 -13.70 -13.00 3.12
N ILE A 171 -13.11 -12.15 2.27
CA ILE A 171 -12.87 -12.46 0.87
C ILE A 171 -11.99 -13.70 0.73
N TYR A 172 -12.45 -14.65 -0.07
CA TYR A 172 -11.70 -15.85 -0.42
C TYR A 172 -10.82 -15.65 -1.67
N TYR A 173 -11.35 -14.98 -2.69
CA TYR A 173 -10.60 -14.61 -3.88
C TYR A 173 -10.93 -13.18 -4.33
N VAL A 174 -9.96 -12.57 -4.99
CA VAL A 174 -10.09 -11.28 -5.66
C VAL A 174 -9.33 -11.34 -6.98
N GLY A 175 -9.88 -10.77 -8.03
CA GLY A 175 -9.28 -10.77 -9.33
C GLY A 175 -9.73 -9.61 -10.20
N GLU A 176 -9.10 -9.50 -11.36
CA GLU A 176 -9.34 -8.48 -12.37
C GLU A 176 -9.52 -9.16 -13.74
N ILE A 177 -10.54 -8.75 -14.47
CA ILE A 177 -10.75 -9.17 -15.84
C ILE A 177 -10.01 -8.19 -16.76
N LYS A 178 -9.03 -8.69 -17.51
CA LYS A 178 -8.33 -7.90 -18.53
C LYS A 178 -8.62 -8.42 -19.92
N THR A 179 -8.90 -7.49 -20.84
CA THR A 179 -8.97 -7.80 -22.27
C THR A 179 -7.60 -7.57 -22.88
N ILE A 180 -6.96 -8.64 -23.33
CA ILE A 180 -5.64 -8.58 -23.97
C ILE A 180 -5.68 -9.17 -25.38
N PRO A 181 -4.83 -8.69 -26.30
CA PRO A 181 -4.70 -9.30 -27.64
C PRO A 181 -4.06 -10.70 -27.52
N VAL A 182 -4.43 -11.60 -28.42
CA VAL A 182 -3.92 -12.99 -28.44
C VAL A 182 -2.39 -13.06 -28.53
N ASN A 183 -1.76 -12.09 -29.21
CA ASN A 183 -0.31 -12.02 -29.28
C ASN A 183 0.35 -11.79 -27.90
N GLU A 184 -0.32 -11.02 -27.06
CA GLU A 184 0.15 -10.77 -25.70
C GLU A 184 -0.09 -11.99 -24.80
N LEU A 185 -1.23 -12.68 -25.01
CA LEU A 185 -1.50 -13.95 -24.34
C LEU A 185 -0.40 -14.98 -24.62
N ALA A 186 -0.01 -15.14 -25.87
CA ALA A 186 1.06 -16.08 -26.27
C ALA A 186 2.41 -15.73 -25.65
N LYS A 187 2.71 -14.45 -25.45
CA LYS A 187 3.94 -14.03 -24.77
C LYS A 187 3.91 -14.29 -23.25
N GLN A 188 2.77 -14.06 -22.62
CA GLN A 188 2.61 -14.26 -21.17
C GLN A 188 2.56 -15.74 -20.79
N PHE A 189 2.02 -16.59 -21.67
CA PHE A 189 1.85 -18.02 -21.45
C PHE A 189 2.54 -18.83 -22.57
N PRO A 190 3.87 -18.92 -22.58
CA PRO A 190 4.63 -19.56 -23.65
C PRO A 190 4.45 -21.08 -23.72
N HIS A 191 3.75 -21.68 -22.75
CA HIS A 191 3.41 -23.11 -22.72
C HIS A 191 2.13 -23.46 -23.51
N LEU A 192 1.37 -22.46 -23.97
CA LEU A 192 0.21 -22.68 -24.83
C LEU A 192 0.66 -22.98 -26.25
N GLU A 193 0.15 -24.07 -26.80
CA GLU A 193 0.38 -24.44 -28.19
C GLU A 193 -0.51 -23.63 -29.14
N GLN A 194 -0.18 -23.64 -30.43
CA GLN A 194 -0.96 -22.87 -31.39
C GLN A 194 -2.41 -23.38 -31.51
N GLU A 195 -2.64 -24.68 -31.32
CA GLU A 195 -3.98 -25.29 -31.33
C GLU A 195 -4.82 -24.75 -30.15
N ASP A 196 -4.22 -24.62 -28.97
CA ASP A 196 -4.89 -24.04 -27.78
C ASP A 196 -5.31 -22.58 -28.01
N LEU A 197 -4.43 -21.78 -28.62
CA LEU A 197 -4.73 -20.40 -28.97
C LEU A 197 -5.86 -20.26 -29.99
N GLU A 198 -5.91 -21.15 -31.02
CA GLU A 198 -6.98 -21.18 -31.98
C GLU A 198 -8.33 -21.59 -31.34
N ASP A 199 -8.31 -22.55 -30.44
CA ASP A 199 -9.50 -22.97 -29.71
C ASP A 199 -10.00 -21.87 -28.73
N ILE A 200 -9.11 -21.15 -28.07
CA ILE A 200 -9.46 -19.99 -27.24
C ILE A 200 -10.13 -18.91 -28.10
N ILE A 201 -9.61 -18.63 -29.29
CA ILE A 201 -10.19 -17.67 -30.23
C ILE A 201 -11.57 -18.10 -30.72
N LYS A 202 -11.75 -19.39 -31.04
CA LYS A 202 -13.03 -19.94 -31.52
C LYS A 202 -14.10 -19.93 -30.42
N ASN A 203 -13.71 -20.26 -29.20
CA ASN A 203 -14.63 -20.43 -28.07
C ASN A 203 -14.75 -19.17 -27.17
N LYS A 204 -14.17 -18.04 -27.59
CA LYS A 204 -14.27 -16.82 -26.80
C LYS A 204 -15.74 -16.42 -26.65
N SER A 205 -16.23 -16.46 -25.41
CA SER A 205 -17.49 -15.84 -25.05
C SER A 205 -17.22 -14.37 -24.74
N ILE A 206 -17.70 -13.47 -25.53
CA ILE A 206 -17.72 -12.06 -25.23
C ILE A 206 -18.84 -11.88 -24.21
N HIS A 207 -18.51 -11.76 -22.92
CA HIS A 207 -19.47 -11.27 -21.93
C HIS A 207 -19.75 -9.79 -22.26
N THR A 208 -20.72 -9.57 -23.14
CA THR A 208 -21.38 -8.28 -23.20
C THR A 208 -22.21 -8.18 -21.93
N ASN A 209 -21.80 -7.29 -21.01
CA ASN A 209 -22.64 -6.94 -19.89
C ASN A 209 -23.98 -6.47 -20.44
N ASP A 210 -25.03 -7.22 -20.17
CA ASP A 210 -26.41 -7.04 -20.66
C ASP A 210 -27.13 -5.82 -20.02
N TYR A 211 -26.36 -4.96 -19.36
CA TYR A 211 -26.80 -3.65 -18.91
C TYR A 211 -26.56 -2.64 -20.03
N GLY A 212 -27.47 -2.54 -20.96
CA GLY A 212 -27.77 -1.53 -22.01
C GLY A 212 -26.89 -0.29 -22.17
N ASN A 213 -25.67 -0.29 -21.72
CA ASN A 213 -24.72 0.80 -21.84
C ASN A 213 -23.81 0.51 -23.04
N THR A 214 -24.17 1.13 -24.15
CA THR A 214 -23.47 1.12 -25.43
C THR A 214 -22.14 1.87 -25.45
N ASN A 215 -21.36 1.83 -24.40
CA ASN A 215 -19.96 2.16 -24.50
C ASN A 215 -19.26 0.96 -25.11
N TYR A 216 -19.34 0.88 -26.43
CA TYR A 216 -18.57 -0.04 -27.24
C TYR A 216 -17.07 0.18 -26.98
N ARG A 217 -16.48 -0.56 -26.05
CA ARG A 217 -15.14 -1.02 -26.32
C ARG A 217 -15.30 -1.98 -27.48
N GLU A 218 -14.95 -1.56 -28.69
CA GLU A 218 -14.77 -2.49 -29.81
C GLU A 218 -13.79 -3.54 -29.33
N VAL A 219 -14.31 -4.69 -28.93
CA VAL A 219 -13.48 -5.85 -28.62
C VAL A 219 -12.97 -6.31 -29.97
N ASP A 220 -11.74 -5.90 -30.28
CA ASP A 220 -11.05 -6.33 -31.46
C ASP A 220 -11.21 -7.86 -31.60
N ASN A 221 -11.56 -8.34 -32.82
CA ASN A 221 -11.80 -9.76 -33.06
C ASN A 221 -10.61 -10.65 -32.66
N ASN A 222 -9.46 -10.05 -32.30
CA ASN A 222 -8.23 -10.73 -31.92
C ASN A 222 -7.88 -10.56 -30.44
N SER A 223 -8.84 -10.17 -29.59
CA SER A 223 -8.64 -10.03 -28.15
C SER A 223 -9.40 -11.09 -27.36
N VAL A 224 -8.90 -11.45 -26.21
CA VAL A 224 -9.50 -12.40 -25.26
C VAL A 224 -9.57 -11.78 -23.87
N GLN A 225 -10.58 -12.16 -23.09
CA GLN A 225 -10.71 -11.77 -21.71
C GLN A 225 -10.02 -12.81 -20.81
N ILE A 226 -9.18 -12.33 -19.91
CA ILE A 226 -8.46 -13.16 -18.96
C ILE A 226 -8.78 -12.67 -17.56
N LEU A 227 -9.06 -13.61 -16.67
CA LEU A 227 -9.20 -13.37 -15.24
C LEU A 227 -7.88 -13.62 -14.54
N TYR A 228 -7.25 -12.54 -14.04
CA TYR A 228 -6.12 -12.63 -13.11
C TYR A 228 -6.67 -12.58 -11.70
N PHE A 229 -6.42 -13.62 -10.91
CA PHE A 229 -6.97 -13.68 -9.57
C PHE A 229 -5.97 -14.20 -8.53
N ASN A 230 -6.16 -13.74 -7.31
CA ASN A 230 -5.48 -14.23 -6.13
C ASN A 230 -6.51 -14.89 -5.21
N TYR A 231 -6.16 -16.00 -4.59
CA TYR A 231 -7.05 -16.69 -3.64
C TYR A 231 -6.30 -17.05 -2.36
N LYS A 232 -7.04 -17.08 -1.25
CA LYS A 232 -6.50 -17.51 0.04
C LYS A 232 -6.29 -19.03 0.03
N THR A 233 -5.09 -19.46 0.37
CA THR A 233 -4.78 -20.87 0.61
C THR A 233 -4.24 -21.05 2.01
N TYR A 234 -4.47 -22.21 2.59
CA TYR A 234 -3.98 -22.55 3.92
C TYR A 234 -2.86 -23.57 3.78
N MET A 235 -1.69 -23.25 4.33
CA MET A 235 -0.61 -24.22 4.49
C MET A 235 -0.62 -24.70 5.92
N ASN A 236 -0.86 -26.00 6.13
CA ASN A 236 -0.75 -26.62 7.43
C ASN A 236 0.67 -27.17 7.59
N ASN A 237 1.50 -26.47 8.35
CA ASN A 237 2.79 -26.99 8.76
C ASN A 237 2.59 -27.80 10.05
N VAL A 238 2.85 -29.10 9.99
CA VAL A 238 2.77 -29.99 11.14
C VAL A 238 4.18 -30.12 11.73
N TYR A 239 4.36 -29.53 12.91
CA TYR A 239 5.62 -29.65 13.64
C TYR A 239 5.52 -30.77 14.68
N LYS A 240 6.50 -31.66 14.67
CA LYS A 240 6.67 -32.66 15.71
C LYS A 240 7.57 -32.12 16.82
N LEU A 241 7.03 -31.98 18.03
CA LEU A 241 7.82 -31.63 19.20
C LEU A 241 8.68 -32.85 19.62
N LYS A 242 9.99 -32.65 19.68
CA LYS A 242 10.92 -33.66 20.16
C LYS A 242 11.66 -33.11 21.38
N GLU A 243 11.64 -33.85 22.47
CA GLU A 243 12.47 -33.55 23.63
C GLU A 243 13.95 -33.76 23.29
N THR A 244 14.73 -32.73 23.56
CA THR A 244 16.20 -32.84 23.49
C THR A 244 16.74 -33.45 24.78
N GLY A 245 17.87 -34.21 24.70
CA GLY A 245 18.48 -34.84 25.86
C GLY A 245 18.88 -33.90 27.01
N SER A 246 18.73 -32.59 26.85
CA SER A 246 18.89 -31.54 27.85
C SER A 246 17.58 -31.03 28.43
N GLY A 247 16.42 -31.66 28.13
CA GLY A 247 15.12 -31.27 28.65
C GLY A 247 14.46 -30.09 27.93
N GLY A 248 15.01 -29.62 26.80
CA GLY A 248 14.40 -28.59 25.96
C GLY A 248 13.54 -29.18 24.86
N GLU A 249 12.43 -28.56 24.52
CA GLU A 249 11.58 -28.92 23.39
C GLU A 249 12.09 -28.27 22.10
N LYS A 250 12.22 -29.05 21.03
CA LYS A 250 12.59 -28.55 19.70
C LYS A 250 11.49 -28.94 18.70
N ALA A 251 10.95 -27.96 17.97
CA ALA A 251 10.10 -28.23 16.84
C ALA A 251 10.91 -28.71 15.63
N ILE A 252 10.48 -29.80 15.01
CA ILE A 252 11.09 -30.34 13.79
C ILE A 252 10.00 -30.37 12.73
N GLU A 253 10.30 -29.80 11.57
CA GLU A 253 9.45 -29.81 10.38
C GLU A 253 9.39 -31.19 9.73
#